data_a6260a39da001dd62ca7cd670fb7baa7
#
_entry.id   a6260a39da001dd62ca7cd670fb7baa7
#
_cell.length_a   1.000
_cell.length_b   1.000
_cell.length_c   1.000
_cell.angle_alpha   90.00
_cell.angle_beta   90.00
_cell.angle_gamma   90.00
#
_symmetry.space_group_name_H-M   'P 1'
#
loop_
_entity.id
_entity.type
_entity.pdbx_description
1 polymer ?
#
loop_
_entity_poly.entity_id
_entity_poly.type
_entity_poly.pdbx_seq_one_letter_code
_entity_poly.pdbx_strand_id
1 'polypeptide(L)'
;MEVTRVNNIVYPADKDNKKGSALADVSDGTYLVELRGDVRFKNVVFGYVPEKTILNDVTLYAKQGQKIAFVGSTGAGKTTIINLINRFYDIQSGSITYDGIDIKDIKKDDLRRSLAMVIQDTHLFTGTIADNIRYGKLDATDEEVRDAAVIANADSFIRRLPDGYDTMLYSDGGNLSQGQRQLLAIARAAIAKAPVLILDEATSSVDTRTERLIEKGMDAIMEGRTVFVIAHRLSTVRNSKAIMVLEKGQIIERGSHDELLEQKGRYYQLYTGQFELS
;
A
#
# COMPACT_ATOMS: atom_id res chain seq x y z
N MET A 1 2.84 -29.01 12.43
CA MET A 1 2.47 -28.15 11.30
C MET A 1 2.67 -26.73 11.79
N GLU A 2 3.80 -26.10 11.46
CA GLU A 2 4.08 -24.73 11.88
C GLU A 2 3.10 -23.81 11.15
N VAL A 3 2.20 -23.19 11.90
CA VAL A 3 1.31 -22.17 11.38
C VAL A 3 2.15 -20.90 11.21
N THR A 4 2.56 -20.61 9.98
CA THR A 4 3.29 -19.39 9.66
C THR A 4 2.34 -18.22 9.87
N ARG A 5 2.57 -17.43 10.93
CA ARG A 5 1.71 -16.31 11.38
C ARG A 5 1.63 -15.11 10.44
N VAL A 6 2.11 -15.20 9.23
CA VAL A 6 2.39 -14.04 8.38
C VAL A 6 1.14 -13.37 7.78
N ASN A 7 0.00 -14.06 7.69
CA ASN A 7 -1.22 -13.51 7.08
C ASN A 7 -2.50 -13.89 7.83
N ASN A 8 -2.40 -14.25 9.10
CA ASN A 8 -3.53 -14.75 9.86
C ASN A 8 -4.07 -13.67 10.82
N ILE A 9 -5.36 -13.44 10.78
CA ILE A 9 -6.08 -12.52 11.66
C ILE A 9 -6.86 -13.33 12.66
N VAL A 10 -6.81 -12.90 13.92
CA VAL A 10 -7.66 -13.42 14.99
C VAL A 10 -8.85 -12.47 15.15
N TYR A 11 -10.06 -12.95 14.98
CA TYR A 11 -11.28 -12.17 15.23
C TYR A 11 -12.33 -13.02 15.99
N PRO A 12 -13.29 -12.38 16.69
CA PRO A 12 -14.33 -13.09 17.42
C PRO A 12 -15.15 -13.98 16.48
N ALA A 13 -15.52 -15.17 16.96
CA ALA A 13 -16.35 -16.10 16.24
C ALA A 13 -17.73 -15.51 15.95
N ASP A 14 -18.04 -15.27 14.70
CA ASP A 14 -19.41 -15.13 14.25
C ASP A 14 -19.98 -16.54 13.99
N LYS A 15 -21.01 -16.91 14.72
CA LYS A 15 -21.64 -18.25 14.64
C LYS A 15 -22.17 -18.61 13.25
N ASP A 16 -22.35 -17.61 12.38
CA ASP A 16 -22.87 -17.75 11.03
C ASP A 16 -21.82 -17.63 9.93
N ASN A 17 -20.53 -17.49 10.27
CA ASN A 17 -19.47 -17.22 9.28
C ASN A 17 -19.04 -18.48 8.50
N LYS A 18 -19.82 -18.79 7.47
CA LYS A 18 -19.50 -19.85 6.47
C LYS A 18 -18.55 -19.41 5.34
N LYS A 19 -18.01 -18.18 5.37
CA LYS A 19 -17.33 -17.56 4.20
C LYS A 19 -15.81 -17.42 4.29
N GLY A 20 -15.18 -17.66 5.43
CA GLY A 20 -13.72 -17.65 5.55
C GLY A 20 -13.20 -19.07 5.76
N SER A 21 -12.13 -19.48 5.09
CA SER A 21 -11.41 -20.66 5.50
C SER A 21 -10.74 -20.38 6.85
N ALA A 22 -11.43 -20.67 7.94
CA ALA A 22 -10.84 -20.62 9.26
C ALA A 22 -9.68 -21.61 9.30
N LEU A 23 -8.47 -21.14 9.61
CA LEU A 23 -7.27 -21.96 9.65
C LEU A 23 -7.09 -22.67 10.99
N ALA A 24 -7.64 -22.10 12.08
CA ALA A 24 -7.64 -22.70 13.40
C ALA A 24 -8.71 -22.07 14.31
N ASP A 25 -9.30 -22.90 15.17
CA ASP A 25 -10.09 -22.45 16.31
C ASP A 25 -9.14 -22.18 17.48
N VAL A 26 -9.15 -20.97 18.01
CA VAL A 26 -8.38 -20.62 19.21
C VAL A 26 -9.34 -20.68 20.40
N SER A 27 -8.91 -21.29 21.49
CA SER A 27 -9.71 -21.70 22.66
C SER A 27 -10.55 -20.60 23.36
N ASP A 28 -10.46 -19.35 22.90
CA ASP A 28 -11.20 -18.19 23.40
C ASP A 28 -12.37 -17.74 22.50
N GLY A 29 -12.73 -18.56 21.49
CA GLY A 29 -13.80 -18.21 20.54
C GLY A 29 -13.35 -17.25 19.43
N THR A 30 -12.04 -17.08 19.24
CA THR A 30 -11.48 -16.35 18.10
C THR A 30 -11.10 -17.30 16.96
N TYR A 31 -11.13 -16.79 15.71
CA TYR A 31 -10.72 -17.55 14.54
C TYR A 31 -9.53 -16.90 13.87
N LEU A 32 -8.62 -17.71 13.33
CA LEU A 32 -7.56 -17.25 12.45
C LEU A 32 -8.06 -17.29 11.01
N VAL A 33 -8.02 -16.17 10.31
CA VAL A 33 -8.43 -16.08 8.91
C VAL A 33 -7.28 -15.51 8.09
N GLU A 34 -7.03 -16.14 6.95
CA GLU A 34 -6.06 -15.63 5.99
C GLU A 34 -6.64 -14.41 5.26
N LEU A 35 -5.95 -13.27 5.33
CA LEU A 35 -6.28 -12.11 4.52
C LEU A 35 -5.70 -12.24 3.12
N ARG A 36 -6.54 -12.02 2.11
CA ARG A 36 -6.20 -12.16 0.69
C ARG A 36 -6.21 -10.84 -0.07
N GLY A 37 -6.85 -9.80 0.50
CA GLY A 37 -6.79 -8.45 -0.04
C GLY A 37 -8.02 -7.97 -0.81
N ASP A 38 -9.23 -8.48 -0.56
CA ASP A 38 -10.47 -7.84 -1.04
C ASP A 38 -10.82 -6.69 -0.07
N VAL A 39 -10.66 -5.45 -0.51
CA VAL A 39 -10.93 -4.26 0.31
C VAL A 39 -12.12 -3.50 -0.26
N ARG A 40 -13.10 -3.17 0.58
CA ARG A 40 -14.32 -2.47 0.16
C ARG A 40 -14.68 -1.34 1.10
N PHE A 41 -15.08 -0.24 0.53
CA PHE A 41 -15.72 0.90 1.19
C PHE A 41 -17.19 0.95 0.76
N LYS A 42 -18.08 1.18 1.69
CA LYS A 42 -19.51 1.33 1.42
C LYS A 42 -20.02 2.58 2.13
N ASN A 43 -20.42 3.60 1.34
CA ASN A 43 -21.01 4.85 1.80
C ASN A 43 -20.19 5.53 2.93
N VAL A 44 -18.84 5.55 2.77
CA VAL A 44 -17.94 6.05 3.82
C VAL A 44 -17.97 7.56 3.85
N VAL A 45 -18.23 8.10 5.04
CA VAL A 45 -18.10 9.51 5.36
C VAL A 45 -17.01 9.68 6.42
N PHE A 46 -16.09 10.63 6.18
CA PHE A 46 -14.98 10.88 7.09
C PHE A 46 -14.50 12.33 7.03
N GLY A 47 -14.13 12.87 8.19
CA GLY A 47 -13.40 14.11 8.39
C GLY A 47 -12.45 13.99 9.57
N TYR A 48 -11.30 14.67 9.51
CA TYR A 48 -10.33 14.70 10.61
C TYR A 48 -10.82 15.48 11.82
N VAL A 49 -11.74 16.41 11.58
CA VAL A 49 -12.47 17.18 12.61
C VAL A 49 -13.97 17.13 12.29
N PRO A 50 -14.85 17.15 13.30
CA PRO A 50 -16.30 16.99 13.10
C PRO A 50 -16.91 17.98 12.10
N GLU A 51 -16.38 19.21 12.06
CA GLU A 51 -16.91 20.32 11.28
C GLU A 51 -16.51 20.28 9.81
N LYS A 52 -15.57 19.41 9.43
CA LYS A 52 -15.01 19.37 8.06
C LYS A 52 -14.99 17.96 7.50
N THR A 53 -15.99 17.63 6.71
CA THR A 53 -16.02 16.39 5.92
C THR A 53 -14.97 16.44 4.82
N ILE A 54 -14.13 15.40 4.73
CA ILE A 54 -13.10 15.21 3.72
C ILE A 54 -13.52 14.16 2.70
N LEU A 55 -14.14 13.05 3.14
CA LEU A 55 -14.73 12.05 2.26
C LEU A 55 -16.24 12.04 2.48
N ASN A 56 -17.00 12.06 1.38
CA ASN A 56 -18.44 12.13 1.40
C ASN A 56 -19.02 11.03 0.52
N ASP A 57 -19.68 10.04 1.16
CA ASP A 57 -20.34 8.92 0.49
C ASP A 57 -19.43 8.11 -0.43
N VAL A 58 -18.21 7.83 0.02
CA VAL A 58 -17.23 7.10 -0.79
C VAL A 58 -17.56 5.61 -0.80
N THR A 59 -17.82 5.08 -2.00
CA THR A 59 -18.03 3.66 -2.26
C THR A 59 -16.99 3.18 -3.29
N LEU A 60 -16.15 2.21 -2.89
CA LEU A 60 -15.14 1.62 -3.76
C LEU A 60 -14.89 0.16 -3.39
N TYR A 61 -14.31 -0.58 -4.31
CA TYR A 61 -13.82 -1.91 -4.05
C TYR A 61 -12.53 -2.20 -4.85
N ALA A 62 -11.66 -2.99 -4.24
CA ALA A 62 -10.53 -3.65 -4.88
C ALA A 62 -10.62 -5.13 -4.57
N LYS A 63 -10.78 -5.96 -5.58
CA LYS A 63 -10.73 -7.42 -5.43
C LYS A 63 -9.29 -7.86 -5.30
N GLN A 64 -9.08 -9.03 -4.71
CA GLN A 64 -7.76 -9.65 -4.62
C GLN A 64 -6.98 -9.57 -5.95
N GLY A 65 -5.73 -9.13 -5.87
CA GLY A 65 -4.83 -9.02 -7.02
C GLY A 65 -5.13 -7.85 -7.98
N GLN A 66 -6.07 -6.95 -7.67
CA GLN A 66 -6.34 -5.79 -8.50
C GLN A 66 -5.45 -4.61 -8.15
N LYS A 67 -4.99 -3.89 -9.16
CA LYS A 67 -4.33 -2.59 -9.03
C LYS A 67 -5.35 -1.48 -9.25
N ILE A 68 -5.52 -0.63 -8.25
CA ILE A 68 -6.43 0.51 -8.23
C ILE A 68 -5.61 1.80 -8.15
N ALA A 69 -5.79 2.69 -9.13
CA ALA A 69 -5.15 4.00 -9.10
C ALA A 69 -6.13 5.08 -8.63
N PHE A 70 -5.68 5.92 -7.72
CA PHE A 70 -6.38 7.15 -7.33
C PHE A 70 -5.77 8.35 -8.04
N VAL A 71 -6.59 9.11 -8.75
CA VAL A 71 -6.20 10.36 -9.41
C VAL A 71 -7.14 11.48 -8.98
N GLY A 72 -6.67 12.71 -9.05
CA GLY A 72 -7.42 13.91 -8.65
C GLY A 72 -6.51 14.96 -8.07
N SER A 73 -6.99 16.19 -7.92
CA SER A 73 -6.23 17.33 -7.40
C SER A 73 -5.75 17.11 -5.94
N THR A 74 -4.77 17.89 -5.54
CA THR A 74 -4.34 17.93 -4.12
C THR A 74 -5.54 18.27 -3.22
N GLY A 75 -5.67 17.56 -2.10
CA GLY A 75 -6.80 17.72 -1.20
C GLY A 75 -8.09 16.99 -1.62
N ALA A 76 -8.13 16.28 -2.76
CA ALA A 76 -9.33 15.55 -3.19
C ALA A 76 -9.72 14.37 -2.28
N GLY A 77 -8.86 13.94 -1.35
CA GLY A 77 -9.13 12.86 -0.41
C GLY A 77 -8.34 11.55 -0.66
N LYS A 78 -7.42 11.52 -1.64
CA LYS A 78 -6.64 10.32 -2.01
C LYS A 78 -5.87 9.73 -0.80
N THR A 79 -5.06 10.54 -0.14
CA THR A 79 -4.29 10.13 1.05
C THR A 79 -5.21 9.76 2.22
N THR A 80 -6.38 10.39 2.32
CA THR A 80 -7.37 10.07 3.35
C THR A 80 -7.91 8.65 3.18
N ILE A 81 -8.19 8.20 1.95
CA ILE A 81 -8.59 6.81 1.67
C ILE A 81 -7.49 5.84 2.16
N ILE A 82 -6.22 6.12 1.84
CA ILE A 82 -5.09 5.31 2.29
C ILE A 82 -5.01 5.24 3.82
N ASN A 83 -5.18 6.39 4.50
CA ASN A 83 -5.18 6.45 5.96
C ASN A 83 -6.29 5.60 6.58
N LEU A 84 -7.46 5.54 5.94
CA LEU A 84 -8.58 4.73 6.40
C LEU A 84 -8.38 3.23 6.13
N ILE A 85 -7.74 2.83 5.02
CA ILE A 85 -7.37 1.43 4.77
C ILE A 85 -6.43 0.93 5.88
N ASN A 86 -5.47 1.77 6.32
CA ASN A 86 -4.55 1.46 7.42
C ASN A 86 -5.20 1.57 8.81
N ARG A 87 -6.45 2.01 8.86
CA ARG A 87 -7.16 2.30 10.12
C ARG A 87 -6.33 3.19 11.06
N PHE A 88 -5.71 4.25 10.49
CA PHE A 88 -5.12 5.31 11.31
C PHE A 88 -6.21 6.16 11.98
N TYR A 89 -7.37 6.19 11.38
CA TYR A 89 -8.58 6.88 11.88
C TYR A 89 -9.79 5.95 11.72
N ASP A 90 -10.76 6.10 12.59
CA ASP A 90 -12.06 5.44 12.47
C ASP A 90 -13.04 6.35 11.71
N ILE A 91 -13.89 5.77 10.88
CA ILE A 91 -14.88 6.48 10.05
C ILE A 91 -16.07 6.98 10.84
N GLN A 92 -16.73 8.05 10.39
CA GLN A 92 -17.93 8.60 11.01
C GLN A 92 -19.19 7.82 10.61
N SER A 93 -19.29 7.39 9.34
CA SER A 93 -20.38 6.54 8.87
C SER A 93 -19.96 5.68 7.68
N GLY A 94 -20.80 4.70 7.34
CA GLY A 94 -20.51 3.69 6.34
C GLY A 94 -19.76 2.48 6.92
N SER A 95 -19.11 1.70 6.06
CA SER A 95 -18.29 0.57 6.48
C SER A 95 -17.07 0.40 5.57
N ILE A 96 -15.99 -0.13 6.15
CA ILE A 96 -14.80 -0.57 5.42
C ILE A 96 -14.59 -2.03 5.77
N THR A 97 -14.56 -2.89 4.76
CA THR A 97 -14.33 -4.32 4.97
C THR A 97 -13.05 -4.78 4.28
N TYR A 98 -12.39 -5.76 4.89
CA TYR A 98 -11.26 -6.48 4.35
C TYR A 98 -11.60 -7.97 4.33
N ASP A 99 -11.64 -8.58 3.12
CA ASP A 99 -12.12 -9.94 2.88
C ASP A 99 -13.49 -10.24 3.51
N GLY A 100 -14.38 -9.22 3.50
CA GLY A 100 -15.74 -9.30 4.04
C GLY A 100 -15.85 -9.03 5.55
N ILE A 101 -14.73 -8.83 6.26
CA ILE A 101 -14.70 -8.53 7.69
C ILE A 101 -14.60 -7.01 7.86
N ASP A 102 -15.42 -6.42 8.74
CA ASP A 102 -15.26 -4.99 9.07
C ASP A 102 -13.86 -4.77 9.69
N ILE A 103 -13.12 -3.79 9.18
CA ILE A 103 -11.76 -3.52 9.68
C ILE A 103 -11.73 -3.15 11.16
N LYS A 104 -12.88 -2.76 11.75
CA LYS A 104 -13.02 -2.49 13.18
C LYS A 104 -12.92 -3.77 14.01
N ASP A 105 -13.35 -4.90 13.46
CA ASP A 105 -13.33 -6.21 14.10
C ASP A 105 -11.98 -6.91 13.96
N ILE A 106 -11.10 -6.39 13.09
CA ILE A 106 -9.76 -6.88 12.92
C ILE A 106 -8.83 -6.22 13.94
N LYS A 107 -7.99 -7.01 14.61
CA LYS A 107 -6.96 -6.46 15.48
C LYS A 107 -6.02 -5.53 14.70
N LYS A 108 -5.79 -4.31 15.18
CA LYS A 108 -5.03 -3.27 14.43
C LYS A 108 -3.64 -3.74 13.97
N ASP A 109 -2.94 -4.48 14.83
CA ASP A 109 -1.60 -4.97 14.51
C ASP A 109 -1.64 -6.00 13.37
N ASP A 110 -2.64 -6.87 13.36
CA ASP A 110 -2.80 -7.89 12.32
C ASP A 110 -3.25 -7.26 11.00
N LEU A 111 -4.18 -6.29 11.05
CA LEU A 111 -4.55 -5.50 9.88
C LEU A 111 -3.31 -4.84 9.26
N ARG A 112 -2.51 -4.14 10.07
CA ARG A 112 -1.34 -3.41 9.58
C ARG A 112 -0.23 -4.32 9.07
N ARG A 113 -0.06 -5.52 9.65
CA ARG A 113 0.87 -6.52 9.09
C ARG A 113 0.45 -7.07 7.74
N SER A 114 -0.86 -7.03 7.42
CA SER A 114 -1.38 -7.42 6.10
C SER A 114 -1.28 -6.33 5.05
N LEU A 115 -0.76 -5.15 5.41
CA LEU A 115 -0.60 -3.98 4.56
C LEU A 115 0.89 -3.62 4.48
N ALA A 116 1.44 -3.51 3.28
CA ALA A 116 2.76 -2.92 3.06
C ALA A 116 2.61 -1.54 2.42
N MET A 117 3.51 -0.62 2.77
CA MET A 117 3.47 0.75 2.25
C MET A 117 4.83 1.15 1.68
N VAL A 118 4.81 1.79 0.51
CA VAL A 118 5.93 2.55 -0.01
C VAL A 118 5.44 3.98 -0.23
N ILE A 119 5.93 4.89 0.61
CA ILE A 119 5.56 6.30 0.59
C ILE A 119 6.66 7.15 -0.05
N GLN A 120 6.29 8.33 -0.53
CA GLN A 120 7.19 9.28 -1.18
C GLN A 120 8.37 9.65 -0.28
N ASP A 121 8.07 10.09 0.93
CA ASP A 121 9.09 10.46 1.93
C ASP A 121 9.48 9.21 2.73
N THR A 122 10.51 8.53 2.22
CA THR A 122 11.01 7.31 2.84
C THR A 122 11.78 7.63 4.11
N HIS A 123 11.26 7.19 5.26
CA HIS A 123 11.96 7.26 6.53
C HIS A 123 12.76 5.98 6.82
N LEU A 124 14.03 6.16 7.11
CA LEU A 124 14.94 5.10 7.53
C LEU A 124 15.34 5.29 8.99
N PHE A 125 15.41 4.19 9.72
CA PHE A 125 15.79 4.24 11.13
C PHE A 125 17.29 4.21 11.29
N THR A 126 17.79 4.78 12.39
CA THR A 126 19.18 4.56 12.81
C THR A 126 19.40 3.08 13.10
N GLY A 127 20.34 2.46 12.40
CA GLY A 127 20.61 1.03 12.41
C GLY A 127 21.26 0.60 11.12
N THR A 128 21.50 -0.71 10.94
CA THR A 128 22.09 -1.22 9.70
C THR A 128 21.10 -1.20 8.54
N ILE A 129 21.60 -1.32 7.31
CA ILE A 129 20.75 -1.52 6.13
C ILE A 129 19.92 -2.80 6.29
N ALA A 130 20.52 -3.89 6.80
CA ALA A 130 19.81 -5.14 7.08
C ALA A 130 18.65 -4.92 8.05
N ASP A 131 18.86 -4.18 9.15
CA ASP A 131 17.80 -3.89 10.13
C ASP A 131 16.66 -3.08 9.51
N ASN A 132 17.01 -2.11 8.69
CA ASN A 132 16.03 -1.29 7.97
C ASN A 132 15.16 -2.12 7.01
N ILE A 133 15.71 -3.11 6.31
CA ILE A 133 14.94 -4.02 5.48
C ILE A 133 14.11 -4.96 6.37
N ARG A 134 14.74 -5.55 7.40
CA ARG A 134 14.12 -6.48 8.36
C ARG A 134 12.93 -5.87 9.12
N TYR A 135 12.84 -4.54 9.16
CA TYR A 135 11.67 -3.86 9.75
C TYR A 135 10.34 -4.28 9.11
N GLY A 136 10.33 -4.70 7.84
CA GLY A 136 9.14 -5.26 7.19
C GLY A 136 8.73 -6.65 7.69
N LYS A 137 9.69 -7.41 8.25
CA LYS A 137 9.50 -8.74 8.86
C LYS A 137 10.60 -8.95 9.90
N LEU A 138 10.31 -8.72 11.18
CA LEU A 138 11.30 -8.64 12.25
C LEU A 138 12.06 -9.96 12.49
N ASP A 139 11.46 -11.09 12.18
CA ASP A 139 12.03 -12.44 12.29
C ASP A 139 12.66 -12.95 10.99
N ALA A 140 12.87 -12.07 10.01
CA ALA A 140 13.48 -12.42 8.73
C ALA A 140 14.93 -12.86 8.90
N THR A 141 15.30 -13.91 8.18
CA THR A 141 16.70 -14.37 8.08
C THR A 141 17.52 -13.41 7.20
N ASP A 142 18.85 -13.48 7.28
CA ASP A 142 19.74 -12.69 6.42
C ASP A 142 19.56 -13.04 4.93
N GLU A 143 19.21 -14.28 4.62
CA GLU A 143 18.89 -14.72 3.27
C GLU A 143 17.63 -14.03 2.76
N GLU A 144 16.53 -14.01 3.55
CA GLU A 144 15.30 -13.31 3.20
C GLU A 144 15.52 -11.80 3.02
N VAL A 145 16.41 -11.19 3.83
CA VAL A 145 16.80 -9.77 3.68
C VAL A 145 17.50 -9.54 2.35
N ARG A 146 18.43 -10.42 1.95
CA ARG A 146 19.13 -10.33 0.66
C ARG A 146 18.17 -10.52 -0.51
N ASP A 147 17.29 -11.53 -0.44
CA ASP A 147 16.29 -11.78 -1.48
C ASP A 147 15.38 -10.56 -1.69
N ALA A 148 14.91 -9.95 -0.60
CA ALA A 148 14.11 -8.73 -0.66
C ALA A 148 14.87 -7.56 -1.30
N ALA A 149 16.15 -7.43 -0.99
CA ALA A 149 17.01 -6.41 -1.60
C ALA A 149 17.24 -6.67 -3.10
N VAL A 150 17.36 -7.93 -3.52
CA VAL A 150 17.44 -8.31 -4.95
C VAL A 150 16.15 -7.96 -5.68
N ILE A 151 14.99 -8.34 -5.13
CA ILE A 151 13.66 -8.00 -5.69
C ILE A 151 13.52 -6.48 -5.87
N ALA A 152 13.95 -5.70 -4.88
CA ALA A 152 13.90 -4.25 -4.89
C ALA A 152 14.98 -3.59 -5.78
N ASN A 153 15.88 -4.34 -6.41
CA ASN A 153 17.08 -3.83 -7.09
C ASN A 153 18.04 -3.04 -6.19
N ALA A 154 18.02 -3.29 -4.88
CA ALA A 154 18.88 -2.63 -3.89
C ALA A 154 20.21 -3.34 -3.68
N ASP A 155 20.28 -4.68 -3.82
CA ASP A 155 21.46 -5.50 -3.53
C ASP A 155 22.72 -4.98 -4.21
N SER A 156 22.63 -4.56 -5.47
CA SER A 156 23.78 -4.14 -6.25
C SER A 156 24.49 -2.88 -5.70
N PHE A 157 23.76 -1.95 -5.09
CA PHE A 157 24.39 -0.78 -4.46
C PHE A 157 24.84 -1.12 -3.04
N ILE A 158 24.07 -1.91 -2.29
CA ILE A 158 24.40 -2.32 -0.92
C ILE A 158 25.76 -3.00 -0.89
N ARG A 159 26.01 -3.96 -1.78
CA ARG A 159 27.27 -4.71 -1.86
C ARG A 159 28.48 -3.87 -2.25
N ARG A 160 28.29 -2.65 -2.75
CA ARG A 160 29.39 -1.70 -3.05
C ARG A 160 29.76 -0.80 -1.88
N LEU A 161 28.93 -0.77 -0.84
CA LEU A 161 29.27 -0.05 0.37
C LEU A 161 30.35 -0.82 1.15
N PRO A 162 31.25 -0.14 1.87
CA PRO A 162 32.35 -0.78 2.59
C PRO A 162 31.89 -1.91 3.52
N ASP A 163 30.79 -1.70 4.26
CA ASP A 163 30.24 -2.66 5.22
C ASP A 163 29.02 -3.41 4.66
N GLY A 164 28.69 -3.24 3.38
CA GLY A 164 27.57 -3.93 2.74
C GLY A 164 26.26 -3.75 3.50
N TYR A 165 25.62 -4.88 3.88
CA TYR A 165 24.37 -4.91 4.63
C TYR A 165 24.52 -4.42 6.08
N ASP A 166 25.72 -4.43 6.64
CA ASP A 166 26.03 -3.95 7.99
C ASP A 166 26.32 -2.45 8.02
N THR A 167 26.26 -1.77 6.87
CA THR A 167 26.43 -0.32 6.77
C THR A 167 25.41 0.39 7.67
N MET A 168 25.93 1.18 8.61
CA MET A 168 25.12 1.97 9.54
C MET A 168 24.47 3.18 8.83
N LEU A 169 23.19 3.35 9.06
CA LEU A 169 22.40 4.49 8.61
C LEU A 169 22.15 5.43 9.80
N TYR A 170 22.28 6.73 9.56
CA TYR A 170 22.08 7.78 10.56
C TYR A 170 21.13 8.84 9.98
N SER A 171 20.42 9.55 10.86
CA SER A 171 19.64 10.73 10.47
C SER A 171 18.81 10.51 9.22
N ASP A 172 17.91 9.52 9.26
CA ASP A 172 17.01 9.22 8.15
C ASP A 172 17.72 8.72 6.87
N GLY A 173 18.86 8.08 7.02
CA GLY A 173 19.67 7.59 5.90
C GLY A 173 20.38 8.72 5.12
N GLY A 174 20.79 9.79 5.82
CA GLY A 174 21.44 10.95 5.20
C GLY A 174 22.73 10.66 4.43
N ASN A 175 23.32 9.48 4.64
CA ASN A 175 24.47 8.96 3.88
C ASN A 175 24.08 8.22 2.58
N LEU A 176 22.78 8.13 2.25
CA LEU A 176 22.27 7.53 1.01
C LEU A 176 21.58 8.57 0.12
N SER A 177 21.63 8.34 -1.20
CA SER A 177 20.83 9.14 -2.14
C SER A 177 19.34 8.87 -1.94
N GLN A 178 18.48 9.79 -2.40
CA GLN A 178 17.02 9.63 -2.33
C GLN A 178 16.57 8.32 -3.02
N GLY A 179 17.12 8.02 -4.20
CA GLY A 179 16.80 6.78 -4.91
C GLY A 179 17.24 5.53 -4.15
N GLN A 180 18.41 5.54 -3.49
CA GLN A 180 18.84 4.42 -2.65
C GLN A 180 17.90 4.22 -1.44
N ARG A 181 17.47 5.30 -0.79
CA ARG A 181 16.48 5.20 0.29
C ARG A 181 15.17 4.60 -0.20
N GLN A 182 14.71 5.00 -1.39
CA GLN A 182 13.48 4.45 -1.97
C GLN A 182 13.61 2.97 -2.32
N LEU A 183 14.76 2.50 -2.85
CA LEU A 183 15.02 1.09 -3.06
C LEU A 183 14.98 0.28 -1.74
N LEU A 184 15.46 0.84 -0.63
CA LEU A 184 15.33 0.21 0.69
C LEU A 184 13.88 0.16 1.18
N ALA A 185 13.06 1.18 0.92
CA ALA A 185 11.63 1.14 1.22
C ALA A 185 10.90 0.05 0.43
N ILE A 186 11.27 -0.12 -0.85
CA ILE A 186 10.75 -1.21 -1.69
C ILE A 186 11.18 -2.58 -1.12
N ALA A 187 12.45 -2.74 -0.70
CA ALA A 187 12.92 -3.98 -0.08
C ALA A 187 12.16 -4.29 1.23
N ARG A 188 11.88 -3.26 2.05
CA ARG A 188 11.04 -3.38 3.25
C ARG A 188 9.62 -3.86 2.91
N ALA A 189 9.02 -3.38 1.84
CA ALA A 189 7.71 -3.83 1.37
C ALA A 189 7.77 -5.24 0.72
N ALA A 190 8.89 -5.59 0.08
CA ALA A 190 9.11 -6.90 -0.50
C ALA A 190 9.16 -8.00 0.57
N ILE A 191 9.94 -7.79 1.64
CA ILE A 191 10.12 -8.78 2.71
C ILE A 191 8.84 -8.98 3.54
N ALA A 192 7.99 -7.96 3.65
CA ALA A 192 6.73 -8.03 4.38
C ALA A 192 5.74 -9.04 3.77
N LYS A 193 5.84 -9.32 2.46
CA LYS A 193 4.94 -10.24 1.72
C LYS A 193 3.44 -10.01 1.98
N ALA A 194 3.06 -8.78 2.32
CA ALA A 194 1.68 -8.41 2.63
C ALA A 194 0.78 -8.57 1.40
N PRO A 195 -0.47 -9.06 1.55
CA PRO A 195 -1.40 -9.23 0.43
C PRO A 195 -1.90 -7.92 -0.17
N VAL A 196 -1.85 -6.83 0.58
CA VAL A 196 -2.19 -5.49 0.10
C VAL A 196 -0.96 -4.59 0.12
N LEU A 197 -0.74 -3.89 -0.97
CA LEU A 197 0.34 -2.92 -1.14
C LEU A 197 -0.24 -1.53 -1.39
N ILE A 198 0.28 -0.56 -0.67
CA ILE A 198 -0.08 0.85 -0.79
C ILE A 198 1.14 1.61 -1.31
N LEU A 199 0.95 2.33 -2.40
CA LEU A 199 2.00 3.10 -3.05
C LEU A 199 1.60 4.58 -3.14
N ASP A 200 2.47 5.45 -2.63
CA ASP A 200 2.37 6.88 -2.86
C ASP A 200 3.55 7.28 -3.75
N GLU A 201 3.26 7.47 -5.04
CA GLU A 201 4.29 7.72 -6.05
C GLU A 201 4.60 9.20 -6.18
N ALA A 202 5.72 9.64 -5.62
CA ALA A 202 6.36 10.85 -6.08
C ALA A 202 7.87 10.62 -6.16
N THR A 203 8.41 10.71 -7.35
CA THR A 203 9.86 10.59 -7.62
C THR A 203 10.36 11.87 -8.27
N SER A 204 10.25 12.98 -7.58
CA SER A 204 10.98 14.19 -7.96
C SER A 204 12.43 14.05 -7.49
N SER A 205 13.40 14.22 -8.39
CA SER A 205 14.84 14.34 -8.09
C SER A 205 15.65 13.04 -7.98
N VAL A 206 15.31 12.00 -8.73
CA VAL A 206 16.12 10.78 -8.87
C VAL A 206 16.69 10.71 -10.29
N ASP A 207 17.95 10.28 -10.44
CA ASP A 207 18.56 10.09 -11.75
C ASP A 207 17.85 8.99 -12.55
N THR A 208 17.86 9.10 -13.89
CA THR A 208 17.12 8.20 -14.80
C THR A 208 17.49 6.72 -14.64
N ARG A 209 18.74 6.41 -14.27
CA ARG A 209 19.17 5.01 -14.08
C ARG A 209 18.53 4.42 -12.81
N THR A 210 18.61 5.14 -11.71
CA THR A 210 18.02 4.73 -10.43
C THR A 210 16.49 4.69 -10.54
N GLU A 211 15.89 5.63 -11.26
CA GLU A 211 14.45 5.64 -11.53
C GLU A 211 13.98 4.33 -12.19
N ARG A 212 14.68 3.83 -13.20
CA ARG A 212 14.37 2.54 -13.83
C ARG A 212 14.49 1.35 -12.88
N LEU A 213 15.45 1.40 -11.93
CA LEU A 213 15.59 0.36 -10.90
C LEU A 213 14.39 0.39 -9.93
N ILE A 214 13.96 1.58 -9.53
CA ILE A 214 12.79 1.79 -8.69
C ILE A 214 11.55 1.26 -9.39
N GLU A 215 11.30 1.62 -10.66
CA GLU A 215 10.17 1.12 -11.44
C GLU A 215 10.14 -0.41 -11.50
N LYS A 216 11.25 -1.04 -11.84
CA LYS A 216 11.35 -2.51 -11.86
C LYS A 216 11.10 -3.15 -10.49
N GLY A 217 11.64 -2.56 -9.43
CA GLY A 217 11.40 -3.03 -8.07
C GLY A 217 9.94 -2.88 -7.66
N MET A 218 9.31 -1.76 -8.00
CA MET A 218 7.89 -1.52 -7.78
C MET A 218 7.02 -2.54 -8.52
N ASP A 219 7.29 -2.78 -9.81
CA ASP A 219 6.55 -3.77 -10.61
C ASP A 219 6.67 -5.16 -9.97
N ALA A 220 7.87 -5.55 -9.55
CA ALA A 220 8.10 -6.85 -8.91
C ALA A 220 7.30 -7.03 -7.60
N ILE A 221 7.21 -5.99 -6.75
CA ILE A 221 6.45 -6.08 -5.49
C ILE A 221 4.94 -5.97 -5.68
N MET A 222 4.46 -5.46 -6.81
CA MET A 222 3.03 -5.37 -7.13
C MET A 222 2.43 -6.69 -7.59
N GLU A 223 3.25 -7.59 -8.12
CA GLU A 223 2.78 -8.83 -8.72
C GLU A 223 2.04 -9.71 -7.70
N GLY A 224 0.83 -10.17 -8.07
CA GLY A 224 -0.01 -11.04 -7.25
C GLY A 224 -0.68 -10.38 -6.05
N ARG A 225 -0.49 -9.08 -5.81
CA ARG A 225 -1.04 -8.33 -4.67
C ARG A 225 -2.19 -7.42 -5.08
N THR A 226 -3.04 -7.10 -4.12
CA THR A 226 -3.97 -5.98 -4.28
C THR A 226 -3.20 -4.68 -4.05
N VAL A 227 -3.25 -3.76 -5.02
CA VAL A 227 -2.44 -2.54 -5.00
C VAL A 227 -3.34 -1.31 -5.00
N PHE A 228 -3.13 -0.44 -4.05
CA PHE A 228 -3.67 0.92 -4.06
C PHE A 228 -2.54 1.89 -4.34
N VAL A 229 -2.68 2.69 -5.39
CA VAL A 229 -1.65 3.65 -5.76
C VAL A 229 -2.21 5.06 -5.86
N ILE A 230 -1.59 6.02 -5.16
CA ILE A 230 -1.76 7.44 -5.44
C ILE A 230 -0.83 7.73 -6.60
N ALA A 231 -1.42 7.87 -7.79
CA ALA A 231 -0.64 7.92 -9.00
C ALA A 231 -0.28 9.36 -9.36
N HIS A 232 1.03 9.59 -9.48
CA HIS A 232 1.60 10.83 -10.01
C HIS A 232 2.20 10.61 -11.42
N ARG A 233 2.26 9.34 -11.89
CA ARG A 233 2.79 8.97 -13.20
C ARG A 233 1.71 8.38 -14.08
N LEU A 234 1.67 8.84 -15.34
CA LEU A 234 0.73 8.35 -16.34
C LEU A 234 0.87 6.85 -16.62
N SER A 235 2.09 6.29 -16.59
CA SER A 235 2.36 4.86 -16.81
C SER A 235 1.69 3.98 -15.74
N THR A 236 1.77 4.40 -14.48
CA THR A 236 1.14 3.67 -13.36
C THR A 236 -0.37 3.67 -13.45
N VAL A 237 -0.95 4.82 -13.83
CA VAL A 237 -2.40 4.97 -14.02
C VAL A 237 -2.87 4.06 -15.15
N ARG A 238 -2.20 4.11 -16.32
CA ARG A 238 -2.58 3.37 -17.51
C ARG A 238 -2.64 1.86 -17.27
N ASN A 239 -1.70 1.33 -16.51
CA ASN A 239 -1.58 -0.11 -16.22
C ASN A 239 -2.45 -0.56 -15.02
N SER A 240 -3.34 0.30 -14.50
CA SER A 240 -4.23 -0.05 -13.40
C SER A 240 -5.50 -0.72 -13.91
N LYS A 241 -6.01 -1.70 -13.14
CA LYS A 241 -7.26 -2.41 -13.47
C LYS A 241 -8.48 -1.49 -13.38
N ALA A 242 -8.44 -0.55 -12.45
CA ALA A 242 -9.42 0.52 -12.35
C ALA A 242 -8.75 1.80 -11.87
N ILE A 243 -9.21 2.92 -12.41
CA ILE A 243 -8.83 4.26 -12.03
C ILE A 243 -10.04 4.87 -11.33
N MET A 244 -9.82 5.50 -10.19
CA MET A 244 -10.81 6.22 -9.43
C MET A 244 -10.45 7.69 -9.43
N VAL A 245 -11.30 8.51 -10.02
CA VAL A 245 -11.13 9.96 -10.07
C VAL A 245 -11.81 10.57 -8.86
N LEU A 246 -11.02 11.21 -8.01
CA LEU A 246 -11.52 11.89 -6.82
C LEU A 246 -11.61 13.40 -7.06
N GLU A 247 -12.72 13.97 -6.66
CA GLU A 247 -12.93 15.42 -6.58
C GLU A 247 -13.74 15.75 -5.35
N LYS A 248 -13.26 16.71 -4.54
CA LYS A 248 -13.94 17.19 -3.31
C LYS A 248 -14.47 16.08 -2.40
N GLY A 249 -13.66 15.03 -2.22
CA GLY A 249 -13.98 13.92 -1.32
C GLY A 249 -14.97 12.88 -1.86
N GLN A 250 -15.27 12.93 -3.16
CA GLN A 250 -16.14 11.96 -3.81
C GLN A 250 -15.43 11.28 -4.98
N ILE A 251 -15.82 10.03 -5.27
CA ILE A 251 -15.40 9.34 -6.50
C ILE A 251 -16.39 9.74 -7.59
N ILE A 252 -15.93 10.58 -8.54
CA ILE A 252 -16.77 11.11 -9.62
C ILE A 252 -16.71 10.27 -10.90
N GLU A 253 -15.62 9.53 -11.11
CA GLU A 253 -15.45 8.61 -12.24
C GLU A 253 -14.73 7.36 -11.78
N ARG A 254 -15.06 6.24 -12.43
CA ARG A 254 -14.42 4.95 -12.23
C ARG A 254 -14.44 4.15 -13.53
N GLY A 255 -13.29 3.62 -13.94
CA GLY A 255 -13.16 2.80 -15.15
C GLY A 255 -11.72 2.41 -15.42
N SER A 256 -11.49 1.70 -16.51
CA SER A 256 -10.17 1.51 -17.09
C SER A 256 -9.68 2.79 -17.76
N HIS A 257 -8.40 2.82 -18.14
CA HIS A 257 -7.82 3.94 -18.88
C HIS A 257 -8.61 4.27 -20.16
N ASP A 258 -8.88 3.26 -20.97
CA ASP A 258 -9.55 3.46 -22.26
C ASP A 258 -11.01 3.91 -22.09
N GLU A 259 -11.76 3.27 -21.16
CA GLU A 259 -13.14 3.65 -20.85
C GLU A 259 -13.25 5.12 -20.41
N LEU A 260 -12.33 5.58 -19.53
CA LEU A 260 -12.36 6.95 -19.03
C LEU A 260 -11.90 7.97 -20.09
N LEU A 261 -11.02 7.59 -21.00
CA LEU A 261 -10.67 8.45 -22.15
C LEU A 261 -11.84 8.63 -23.10
N GLU A 262 -12.60 7.56 -23.40
CA GLU A 262 -13.79 7.62 -24.25
C GLU A 262 -14.90 8.48 -23.65
N GLN A 263 -15.06 8.46 -22.33
CA GLN A 263 -16.03 9.29 -21.61
C GLN A 263 -15.75 10.80 -21.73
N LYS A 264 -14.50 11.18 -22.03
CA LYS A 264 -14.03 12.60 -22.11
C LYS A 264 -14.39 13.43 -20.88
N GLY A 265 -14.44 12.79 -19.72
CA GLY A 265 -14.75 13.40 -18.44
C GLY A 265 -13.54 14.06 -17.75
N ARG A 266 -13.55 14.06 -16.42
CA ARG A 266 -12.49 14.66 -15.60
C ARG A 266 -11.16 13.95 -15.78
N TYR A 267 -11.15 12.62 -15.89
CA TYR A 267 -9.93 11.84 -16.18
C TYR A 267 -9.28 12.27 -17.49
N TYR A 268 -10.07 12.43 -18.55
CA TYR A 268 -9.57 12.89 -19.85
C TYR A 268 -8.88 14.25 -19.74
N GLN A 269 -9.49 15.19 -19.00
CA GLN A 269 -8.92 16.51 -18.78
C GLN A 269 -7.58 16.46 -18.03
N LEU A 270 -7.50 15.64 -16.98
CA LEU A 270 -6.26 15.42 -16.21
C LEU A 270 -5.18 14.78 -17.09
N TYR A 271 -5.57 13.78 -17.88
CA TYR A 271 -4.63 13.05 -18.75
C TYR A 271 -4.07 13.90 -19.89
N THR A 272 -4.88 14.76 -20.49
CA THR A 272 -4.49 15.63 -21.61
C THR A 272 -3.76 16.90 -21.17
N GLY A 273 -3.50 17.08 -19.89
CA GLY A 273 -2.78 18.25 -19.35
C GLY A 273 -3.65 19.53 -19.30
N GLN A 274 -4.95 19.41 -19.45
CA GLN A 274 -5.85 20.54 -19.23
C GLN A 274 -5.97 20.93 -17.75
N PHE A 275 -5.54 20.01 -16.85
CA PHE A 275 -5.41 20.24 -15.41
C PHE A 275 -4.19 19.46 -14.89
N GLU A 276 -3.50 19.98 -13.88
CA GLU A 276 -2.38 19.28 -13.25
C GLU A 276 -2.85 18.06 -12.45
N LEU A 277 -2.10 16.95 -12.56
CA LEU A 277 -2.31 15.71 -11.78
C LEU A 277 -1.84 15.83 -10.31
N SER A 278 -1.43 17.03 -9.91
CA SER A 278 -0.79 17.32 -8.61
C SER A 278 -1.72 17.17 -7.41
#